data_06fef5388142d7fee5b895efa0c527fb
#
_entry.id   06fef5388142d7fee5b895efa0c527fb
#
_cell.length_a   1.000
_cell.length_b   1.000
_cell.length_c   1.000
_cell.angle_alpha   90.00
_cell.angle_beta   90.00
_cell.angle_gamma   90.00
#
_symmetry.space_group_name_H-M   'P 1'
#
loop_
_entity.id
_entity.type
_entity.pdbx_description
1 polymer ?
#
loop_
_entity_poly.entity_id
_entity_poly.type
_entity_poly.pdbx_seq_one_letter_code
_entity_poly.pdbx_strand_id
1 'polypeptide(L)'
;MNIQNFKKYAFTLALAIGFVVAPGLSSLSTVQAQDWGWGRGRWDDRWDNRRERREEQKGYRDGLDRGQKDARTNRRPDPNNSEHYRNGNGEYREGFRAGYRDGYRQYARYGRRY
;
A
#
# COMPACT_ATOMS: atom_id res chain seq x y z
N MET A 1 -10.57 -35.80 -3.78
CA MET A 1 -10.54 -34.65 -2.86
C MET A 1 -11.68 -33.72 -3.25
N ASN A 2 -12.73 -33.70 -2.46
CA ASN A 2 -14.05 -33.21 -2.88
C ASN A 2 -14.21 -31.73 -2.50
N ILE A 3 -14.21 -30.85 -3.47
CA ILE A 3 -14.30 -29.37 -3.32
C ILE A 3 -15.76 -28.90 -3.04
N GLN A 4 -16.68 -29.82 -2.80
CA GLN A 4 -18.12 -29.52 -2.71
C GLN A 4 -18.62 -29.08 -1.31
N ASN A 5 -17.78 -29.01 -0.28
CA ASN A 5 -18.27 -28.82 1.09
C ASN A 5 -18.07 -27.40 1.67
N PHE A 6 -17.73 -26.39 0.84
CA PHE A 6 -17.45 -25.05 1.36
C PHE A 6 -18.67 -24.09 1.40
N LYS A 7 -19.87 -24.56 1.08
CA LYS A 7 -21.05 -23.67 0.97
C LYS A 7 -22.07 -23.76 2.12
N LYS A 8 -21.74 -24.33 3.28
CA LYS A 8 -22.77 -24.59 4.33
C LYS A 8 -22.58 -23.86 5.65
N TYR A 9 -21.75 -22.83 5.73
CA TYR A 9 -21.71 -22.01 6.95
C TYR A 9 -22.20 -20.59 6.67
N ALA A 10 -23.53 -20.48 6.46
CA ALA A 10 -24.23 -19.23 6.61
C ALA A 10 -24.39 -18.96 8.11
N PHE A 11 -23.57 -18.12 8.68
CA PHE A 11 -23.73 -17.66 10.05
C PHE A 11 -24.88 -16.65 10.12
N THR A 12 -26.02 -17.13 10.60
CA THR A 12 -27.12 -16.27 11.01
C THR A 12 -26.79 -15.71 12.40
N LEU A 13 -26.27 -14.54 12.49
CA LEU A 13 -26.05 -13.82 13.74
C LEU A 13 -27.29 -12.98 14.01
N ALA A 14 -28.22 -13.53 14.78
CA ALA A 14 -29.39 -12.81 15.30
C ALA A 14 -28.93 -11.95 16.48
N LEU A 15 -28.81 -10.66 16.28
CA LEU A 15 -28.51 -9.67 17.30
C LEU A 15 -29.87 -9.22 17.93
N ALA A 16 -30.16 -9.78 19.10
CA ALA A 16 -31.29 -9.33 19.93
C ALA A 16 -30.83 -8.02 20.62
N ILE A 17 -31.30 -6.89 20.12
CA ILE A 17 -31.12 -5.59 20.78
C ILE A 17 -32.26 -5.44 21.80
N GLY A 18 -31.95 -5.66 23.06
CA GLY A 18 -32.82 -5.36 24.16
C GLY A 18 -32.90 -3.83 24.37
N PHE A 19 -34.03 -3.25 24.06
CA PHE A 19 -34.37 -1.88 24.40
C PHE A 19 -34.75 -1.80 25.88
N VAL A 20 -33.86 -1.29 26.71
CA VAL A 20 -34.23 -0.86 28.07
C VAL A 20 -34.58 0.64 28.00
N VAL A 21 -35.87 0.92 28.03
CA VAL A 21 -36.39 2.27 28.17
C VAL A 21 -36.44 2.60 29.65
N ALA A 22 -35.51 3.46 30.10
CA ALA A 22 -35.60 4.10 31.41
C ALA A 22 -36.23 5.49 31.24
N PRO A 23 -37.35 5.78 31.90
CA PRO A 23 -37.91 7.15 31.91
C PRO A 23 -37.26 7.99 33.02
N GLY A 24 -36.76 9.12 32.66
CA GLY A 24 -36.46 10.18 33.62
C GLY A 24 -35.02 10.63 33.64
N LEU A 25 -34.82 11.74 32.99
CA LEU A 25 -34.15 12.97 33.42
C LEU A 25 -33.83 13.79 32.19
N SER A 26 -34.65 14.82 31.96
CA SER A 26 -34.41 15.87 30.99
C SER A 26 -33.20 16.70 31.42
N SER A 27 -32.02 16.24 31.10
CA SER A 27 -30.85 17.10 31.00
C SER A 27 -30.83 17.65 29.59
N LEU A 28 -31.13 18.92 29.45
CA LEU A 28 -30.84 19.74 28.30
C LEU A 28 -29.33 19.70 28.07
N SER A 29 -28.86 18.62 27.48
CA SER A 29 -27.54 18.65 26.86
C SER A 29 -27.68 19.59 25.67
N THR A 30 -27.16 20.80 25.86
CA THR A 30 -26.76 21.64 24.74
C THR A 30 -26.01 20.76 23.79
N VAL A 31 -26.67 20.41 22.68
CA VAL A 31 -25.99 19.86 21.53
C VAL A 31 -25.04 20.97 21.11
N GLN A 32 -23.83 20.92 21.62
CA GLN A 32 -22.74 21.64 21.06
C GLN A 32 -22.71 21.15 19.61
N ALA A 33 -23.11 22.04 18.71
CA ALA A 33 -22.87 21.84 17.30
C ALA A 33 -21.37 21.58 17.18
N GLN A 34 -21.00 20.31 17.17
CA GLN A 34 -19.66 19.93 16.81
C GLN A 34 -19.53 20.48 15.40
N ASP A 35 -18.73 21.52 15.35
CA ASP A 35 -18.24 22.10 14.12
C ASP A 35 -17.81 20.92 13.24
N TRP A 36 -18.68 20.56 12.32
CA TRP A 36 -18.37 19.66 11.25
C TRP A 36 -17.41 20.44 10.34
N GLY A 37 -16.27 20.75 10.90
CA GLY A 37 -15.14 21.18 10.12
C GLY A 37 -14.90 20.13 9.07
N TRP A 38 -15.58 20.29 7.94
CA TRP A 38 -15.27 19.62 6.72
C TRP A 38 -13.83 20.02 6.37
N GLY A 39 -12.91 19.36 7.08
CA GLY A 39 -11.50 19.65 6.98
C GLY A 39 -11.07 19.43 5.54
N ARG A 40 -10.74 20.52 4.89
CA ARG A 40 -10.08 20.53 3.57
C ARG A 40 -8.85 19.61 3.53
N GLY A 41 -8.23 19.34 4.69
CA GLY A 41 -7.07 18.47 4.81
C GLY A 41 -7.29 17.01 4.42
N ARG A 42 -8.49 16.43 4.62
CA ARG A 42 -8.70 14.99 4.37
C ARG A 42 -8.76 14.61 2.90
N TRP A 43 -9.04 15.57 2.02
CA TRP A 43 -9.05 15.33 0.57
C TRP A 43 -7.64 15.43 0.00
N ASP A 44 -6.85 16.37 0.48
CA ASP A 44 -5.46 16.55 0.06
C ASP A 44 -4.61 15.33 0.42
N ASP A 45 -4.75 14.79 1.64
CA ASP A 45 -4.02 13.59 2.07
C ASP A 45 -4.27 12.36 1.19
N ARG A 46 -5.49 12.21 0.64
CA ARG A 46 -5.80 11.08 -0.27
C ARG A 46 -5.15 11.23 -1.63
N TRP A 47 -5.05 12.44 -2.14
CA TRP A 47 -4.44 12.71 -3.43
C TRP A 47 -2.93 12.56 -3.34
N ASP A 48 -2.32 13.05 -2.28
CA ASP A 48 -0.91 12.92 -2.02
C ASP A 48 -0.51 11.45 -1.85
N ASN A 49 -1.21 10.69 -1.02
CA ASN A 49 -0.99 9.25 -0.87
C ASN A 49 -1.14 8.42 -2.16
N ARG A 50 -2.01 8.85 -3.10
CA ARG A 50 -2.14 8.18 -4.40
C ARG A 50 -0.99 8.52 -5.33
N ARG A 51 -0.54 9.77 -5.28
CA ARG A 51 0.58 10.24 -6.08
C ARG A 51 1.87 9.57 -5.63
N GLU A 52 2.13 9.57 -4.33
CA GLU A 52 3.27 8.89 -3.71
C GLU A 52 3.34 7.42 -4.10
N ARG A 53 2.24 6.69 -3.95
CA ARG A 53 2.17 5.28 -4.36
C ARG A 53 2.41 5.05 -5.85
N ARG A 54 1.99 5.96 -6.71
CA ARG A 54 2.27 5.85 -8.15
C ARG A 54 3.75 6.06 -8.45
N GLU A 55 4.37 7.02 -7.80
CA GLU A 55 5.80 7.28 -7.96
C GLU A 55 6.62 6.11 -7.43
N GLU A 56 6.26 5.57 -6.27
CA GLU A 56 6.88 4.37 -5.72
C GLU A 56 6.75 3.16 -6.65
N GLN A 57 5.55 2.89 -7.16
CA GLN A 57 5.31 1.79 -8.11
C GLN A 57 6.08 1.97 -9.42
N LYS A 58 6.16 3.19 -9.91
CA LYS A 58 6.95 3.51 -11.10
C LYS A 58 8.43 3.27 -10.83
N GLY A 59 8.92 3.79 -9.71
CA GLY A 59 10.29 3.55 -9.28
C GLY A 59 10.60 2.05 -9.18
N TYR A 60 9.70 1.28 -8.56
CA TYR A 60 9.88 -0.17 -8.44
C TYR A 60 10.05 -0.88 -9.80
N ARG A 61 9.20 -0.56 -10.77
CA ARG A 61 9.29 -1.16 -12.12
C ARG A 61 10.59 -0.81 -12.83
N ASP A 62 10.95 0.47 -12.80
CA ASP A 62 12.17 0.96 -13.43
C ASP A 62 13.42 0.37 -12.75
N GLY A 63 13.37 0.24 -11.42
CA GLY A 63 14.40 -0.40 -10.63
C GLY A 63 14.55 -1.89 -10.94
N LEU A 64 13.43 -2.61 -11.05
CA LEU A 64 13.42 -4.04 -11.39
C LEU A 64 14.12 -4.31 -12.73
N ASP A 65 13.75 -3.56 -13.76
CA ASP A 65 14.37 -3.67 -15.11
C ASP A 65 15.86 -3.34 -15.07
N ARG A 66 16.21 -2.26 -14.38
CA ARG A 66 17.62 -1.86 -14.24
C ARG A 66 18.45 -2.89 -13.48
N GLY A 67 17.93 -3.43 -12.39
CA GLY A 67 18.60 -4.46 -11.60
C GLY A 67 18.86 -5.73 -12.41
N GLN A 68 17.87 -6.19 -13.19
CA GLN A 68 18.02 -7.32 -14.10
C GLN A 68 19.10 -7.04 -15.16
N LYS A 69 19.11 -5.85 -15.75
CA LYS A 69 20.08 -5.46 -16.76
C LYS A 69 21.50 -5.44 -16.21
N ASP A 70 21.70 -4.86 -15.04
CA ASP A 70 23.02 -4.78 -14.41
C ASP A 70 23.52 -6.19 -14.00
N ALA A 71 22.63 -7.07 -13.53
CA ALA A 71 22.97 -8.46 -13.22
C ALA A 71 23.38 -9.25 -14.47
N ARG A 72 22.70 -9.04 -15.62
CA ARG A 72 23.08 -9.66 -16.91
C ARG A 72 24.46 -9.25 -17.38
N THR A 73 24.82 -8.01 -17.12
CA THR A 73 26.13 -7.44 -17.54
C THR A 73 27.21 -7.60 -16.49
N ASN A 74 26.98 -8.39 -15.44
CA ASN A 74 27.90 -8.60 -14.31
C ASN A 74 28.39 -7.28 -13.67
N ARG A 75 27.56 -6.25 -13.70
CA ARG A 75 27.88 -5.00 -13.03
C ARG A 75 27.67 -5.14 -11.52
N ARG A 76 28.45 -4.39 -10.76
CA ARG A 76 28.22 -4.26 -9.32
C ARG A 76 26.81 -3.73 -9.06
N PRO A 77 26.10 -4.26 -8.05
CA PRO A 77 24.77 -3.78 -7.68
C PRO A 77 24.87 -2.38 -7.06
N ASP A 78 24.61 -1.37 -7.87
CA ASP A 78 24.61 0.03 -7.43
C ASP A 78 23.48 0.80 -8.14
N PRO A 79 22.37 1.14 -7.43
CA PRO A 79 21.29 1.93 -7.99
C PRO A 79 21.71 3.32 -8.48
N ASN A 80 22.78 3.89 -7.89
CA ASN A 80 23.26 5.22 -8.24
C ASN A 80 23.80 5.32 -9.68
N ASN A 81 24.08 4.20 -10.31
CA ASN A 81 24.46 4.15 -11.73
C ASN A 81 23.30 4.48 -12.67
N SER A 82 22.08 4.59 -12.15
CA SER A 82 20.91 4.98 -12.93
C SER A 82 20.65 6.48 -12.82
N GLU A 83 20.52 7.15 -13.96
CA GLU A 83 20.12 8.54 -14.03
C GLU A 83 18.71 8.74 -13.49
N HIS A 84 17.79 7.83 -13.81
CA HIS A 84 16.41 7.85 -13.29
C HIS A 84 16.37 7.83 -11.75
N TYR A 85 17.25 7.05 -11.14
CA TYR A 85 17.37 7.01 -9.68
C TYR A 85 17.85 8.34 -9.12
N ARG A 86 18.90 8.92 -9.71
CA ARG A 86 19.47 10.18 -9.21
C ARG A 86 18.51 11.35 -9.32
N ASN A 87 17.71 11.38 -10.38
CA ASN A 87 16.75 12.46 -10.67
C ASN A 87 15.35 12.23 -10.05
N GLY A 88 15.09 11.05 -9.48
CA GLY A 88 13.81 10.72 -8.86
C GLY A 88 13.57 11.44 -7.53
N ASN A 89 12.30 11.63 -7.18
CA ASN A 89 11.88 12.07 -5.84
C ASN A 89 12.08 10.97 -4.79
N GLY A 90 11.73 11.25 -3.53
CA GLY A 90 11.91 10.32 -2.41
C GLY A 90 11.21 8.98 -2.62
N GLU A 91 9.93 9.03 -2.96
CA GLU A 91 9.05 7.87 -3.15
C GLU A 91 9.51 7.03 -4.35
N TYR A 92 9.84 7.68 -5.44
CA TYR A 92 10.40 7.00 -6.61
C TYR A 92 11.71 6.28 -6.30
N ARG A 93 12.63 6.93 -5.58
CA ARG A 93 13.90 6.32 -5.20
C ARG A 93 13.72 5.13 -4.27
N GLU A 94 12.76 5.21 -3.36
CA GLU A 94 12.46 4.10 -2.46
C GLU A 94 11.96 2.88 -3.24
N GLY A 95 10.96 3.07 -4.09
CA GLY A 95 10.49 2.05 -5.01
C GLY A 95 11.61 1.50 -5.90
N PHE A 96 12.42 2.38 -6.49
CA PHE A 96 13.53 2.00 -7.35
C PHE A 96 14.54 1.11 -6.64
N ARG A 97 14.95 1.44 -5.42
CA ARG A 97 15.89 0.61 -4.65
C ARG A 97 15.33 -0.78 -4.36
N ALA A 98 14.05 -0.85 -4.00
CA ALA A 98 13.38 -2.12 -3.76
C ALA A 98 13.34 -2.97 -5.03
N GLY A 99 12.84 -2.41 -6.13
CA GLY A 99 12.79 -3.09 -7.43
C GLY A 99 14.18 -3.50 -7.95
N TYR A 100 15.16 -2.62 -7.86
CA TYR A 100 16.52 -2.90 -8.29
C TYR A 100 17.12 -4.10 -7.57
N ARG A 101 16.99 -4.15 -6.25
CA ARG A 101 17.45 -5.28 -5.45
C ARG A 101 16.78 -6.59 -5.84
N ASP A 102 15.48 -6.55 -6.07
CA ASP A 102 14.71 -7.74 -6.42
C ASP A 102 15.07 -8.21 -7.84
N GLY A 103 15.15 -7.32 -8.80
CA GLY A 103 15.57 -7.65 -10.17
C GLY A 103 16.98 -8.20 -10.25
N TYR A 104 17.92 -7.60 -9.53
CA TYR A 104 19.29 -8.08 -9.49
C TYR A 104 19.39 -9.48 -8.86
N ARG A 105 18.72 -9.72 -7.74
CA ARG A 105 18.70 -11.02 -7.06
C ARG A 105 18.05 -12.11 -7.91
N GLN A 106 16.94 -11.79 -8.54
CA GLN A 106 16.21 -12.71 -9.38
C GLN A 106 17.11 -13.22 -10.51
N TYR A 107 17.78 -12.32 -11.20
CA TYR A 107 18.65 -12.71 -12.29
C TYR A 107 19.93 -13.42 -11.81
N ALA A 108 20.53 -12.98 -10.73
CA ALA A 108 21.71 -13.61 -10.17
C ALA A 108 21.47 -15.08 -9.73
N ARG A 109 20.24 -15.41 -9.34
CA ARG A 109 19.84 -16.80 -9.01
C ARG A 109 19.68 -17.68 -10.24
N TYR A 110 19.10 -17.14 -11.31
CA TYR A 110 18.80 -17.91 -12.53
C TYR A 110 19.98 -17.93 -13.51
N GLY A 111 20.78 -16.88 -13.56
CA GLY A 111 21.89 -16.76 -14.50
C GLY A 111 23.12 -17.62 -14.18
N ARG A 112 23.24 -18.18 -12.98
CA ARG A 112 24.35 -19.05 -12.59
C ARG A 112 24.14 -20.54 -12.90
N ARG A 113 23.06 -20.90 -13.55
CA ARG A 113 22.75 -22.30 -13.86
C ARG A 113 23.23 -22.75 -15.27
N TYR A 114 23.98 -21.92 -15.97
CA TYR A 114 24.57 -22.26 -17.26
C TYR A 114 26.07 -22.08 -17.24
#